data_56446364b0a91e55e4fd3c3446b90737
#
_entry.id   56446364b0a91e55e4fd3c3446b90737
#
_cell.length_a   1.000
_cell.length_b   1.000
_cell.length_c   1.000
_cell.angle_alpha   90.00
_cell.angle_beta   90.00
_cell.angle_gamma   90.00
#
_symmetry.space_group_name_H-M   'P 1'
#
loop_
_entity.id
_entity.type
_entity.pdbx_description
1 polymer ?
#
loop_
_entity_poly.entity_id
_entity_poly.type
_entity_poly.pdbx_seq_one_letter_code
_entity_poly.pdbx_strand_id
1 'polypeptide(L)'
;MDHELKPTMEIKTRISNIQHRKKGEAVSYGKALTLERDTIVGTAPVGYADGFPWNSFPEGKVIIDNQFCNLIGRVTMDQILFDITDVNAEVNDEVVILGSSEDGKSKISVFDIAEWNKTIEWEILTNITERLERVEVE
;
A
#
# COMPACT_ATOMS: atom_id res chain seq x y z
N MET A 1 -26.85 4.83 23.12
CA MET A 1 -26.75 3.85 22.01
C MET A 1 -25.50 4.18 21.22
N ASP A 2 -24.48 3.38 21.40
CA ASP A 2 -23.25 3.56 20.66
C ASP A 2 -23.45 3.03 19.25
N HIS A 3 -23.64 3.93 18.30
CA HIS A 3 -23.65 3.56 16.89
C HIS A 3 -22.20 3.48 16.43
N GLU A 4 -21.68 2.27 16.38
CA GLU A 4 -20.38 2.03 15.80
C GLU A 4 -20.44 2.26 14.28
N LEU A 5 -19.74 3.30 13.81
CA LEU A 5 -19.62 3.57 12.40
C LEU A 5 -18.61 2.59 11.79
N LYS A 6 -19.05 1.87 10.77
CA LYS A 6 -18.17 0.97 10.02
C LYS A 6 -17.62 1.68 8.79
N PRO A 7 -16.34 1.46 8.46
CA PRO A 7 -15.79 1.96 7.19
C PRO A 7 -16.59 1.43 6.01
N THR A 8 -16.86 2.30 5.05
CA THR A 8 -17.63 1.96 3.85
C THR A 8 -16.77 1.85 2.60
N MET A 9 -15.46 2.11 2.71
CA MET A 9 -14.55 2.11 1.58
C MET A 9 -13.38 1.18 1.82
N GLU A 10 -13.05 0.40 0.81
CA GLU A 10 -11.79 -0.34 0.70
C GLU A 10 -11.11 0.04 -0.61
N ILE A 11 -9.79 0.04 -0.62
CA ILE A 11 -8.99 0.25 -1.82
C ILE A 11 -8.07 -0.95 -1.98
N LYS A 12 -8.17 -1.61 -3.12
CA LYS A 12 -7.40 -2.79 -3.46
C LYS A 12 -6.78 -2.63 -4.84
N THR A 13 -5.65 -3.28 -5.04
CA THR A 13 -4.99 -3.39 -6.31
C THR A 13 -4.41 -4.79 -6.46
N ARG A 14 -3.60 -5.02 -7.46
CA ARG A 14 -2.95 -6.32 -7.69
C ARG A 14 -1.47 -6.13 -7.93
N ILE A 15 -0.67 -7.14 -7.59
CA ILE A 15 0.75 -7.15 -7.92
C ILE A 15 0.89 -7.18 -9.44
N SER A 16 1.58 -6.19 -10.00
CA SER A 16 1.82 -6.09 -11.43
C SER A 16 3.20 -6.62 -11.84
N ASN A 17 4.16 -6.65 -10.92
CA ASN A 17 5.51 -7.10 -11.19
C ASN A 17 6.20 -7.57 -9.91
N ILE A 18 7.09 -8.55 -10.05
CA ILE A 18 7.93 -9.06 -8.95
C ILE A 18 9.37 -9.11 -9.43
N GLN A 19 10.29 -8.55 -8.66
CA GLN A 19 11.71 -8.53 -8.94
C GLN A 19 12.54 -9.03 -7.76
N HIS A 20 13.54 -9.84 -8.04
CA HIS A 20 14.54 -10.25 -7.05
C HIS A 20 15.70 -9.26 -7.09
N ARG A 21 15.94 -8.59 -5.97
CA ARG A 21 16.99 -7.58 -5.82
C ARG A 21 18.01 -8.02 -4.78
N LYS A 22 19.24 -7.65 -4.99
CA LYS A 22 20.35 -8.00 -4.10
C LYS A 22 20.57 -6.96 -3.02
N LYS A 23 21.09 -7.42 -1.88
CA LYS A 23 21.61 -6.53 -0.85
C LYS A 23 22.55 -5.49 -1.46
N GLY A 24 22.40 -4.24 -1.05
CA GLY A 24 23.22 -3.13 -1.52
C GLY A 24 22.68 -2.41 -2.74
N GLU A 25 21.70 -3.00 -3.46
CA GLU A 25 21.06 -2.28 -4.56
C GLU A 25 20.19 -1.16 -4.05
N ALA A 26 20.16 -0.05 -4.79
CA ALA A 26 19.26 1.06 -4.53
C ALA A 26 17.94 0.83 -5.27
N VAL A 27 16.85 1.09 -4.59
CA VAL A 27 15.50 1.00 -5.16
C VAL A 27 14.79 2.33 -5.03
N SER A 28 13.80 2.55 -5.91
CA SER A 28 12.97 3.74 -5.96
C SER A 28 13.67 4.98 -6.53
N TYR A 29 12.84 5.94 -6.82
CA TYR A 29 13.23 7.21 -7.45
C TYR A 29 14.18 7.98 -6.52
N GLY A 30 15.31 8.44 -7.08
CA GLY A 30 16.29 9.22 -6.31
C GLY A 30 17.12 8.41 -5.33
N LYS A 31 17.19 7.09 -5.50
CA LYS A 31 17.91 6.18 -4.59
C LYS A 31 17.45 6.31 -3.15
N ALA A 32 16.13 6.38 -2.94
CA ALA A 32 15.54 6.64 -1.63
C ALA A 32 15.82 5.56 -0.59
N LEU A 33 16.18 4.37 -1.02
CA LEU A 33 16.46 3.24 -0.12
C LEU A 33 17.53 2.33 -0.71
N THR A 34 18.54 2.00 0.12
CA THR A 34 19.50 0.93 -0.18
C THR A 34 19.07 -0.34 0.57
N LEU A 35 18.99 -1.45 -0.13
CA LEU A 35 18.54 -2.71 0.45
C LEU A 35 19.59 -3.27 1.41
N GLU A 36 19.16 -3.63 2.61
CA GLU A 36 20.01 -4.22 3.64
C GLU A 36 20.14 -5.73 3.54
N ARG A 37 19.26 -6.35 2.75
CA ARG A 37 19.25 -7.80 2.48
C ARG A 37 18.81 -8.06 1.06
N ASP A 38 19.03 -9.29 0.57
CA ASP A 38 18.41 -9.77 -0.66
C ASP A 38 16.89 -9.68 -0.46
N THR A 39 16.20 -9.02 -1.38
CA THR A 39 14.78 -8.65 -1.21
C THR A 39 14.00 -9.02 -2.45
N ILE A 40 12.81 -9.57 -2.24
CA ILE A 40 11.82 -9.74 -3.29
C ILE A 40 10.90 -8.53 -3.24
N VAL A 41 10.90 -7.77 -4.33
CA VAL A 41 10.17 -6.51 -4.44
C VAL A 41 8.92 -6.71 -5.30
N GLY A 42 7.76 -6.41 -4.71
CA GLY A 42 6.51 -6.35 -5.44
C GLY A 42 6.21 -4.92 -5.89
N THR A 43 5.55 -4.79 -7.02
CA THR A 43 5.08 -3.51 -7.56
C THR A 43 3.58 -3.57 -7.78
N ALA A 44 2.89 -2.50 -7.46
CA ALA A 44 1.46 -2.36 -7.76
C ALA A 44 1.17 -1.01 -8.43
N PRO A 45 0.19 -0.98 -9.36
CA PRO A 45 -0.11 0.21 -10.16
C PRO A 45 -1.03 1.19 -9.42
N VAL A 46 -0.56 1.74 -8.32
CA VAL A 46 -1.24 2.79 -7.56
C VAL A 46 -0.19 3.77 -7.07
N GLY A 47 -0.48 5.06 -7.15
CA GLY A 47 0.45 6.08 -6.73
C GLY A 47 -0.26 7.38 -6.33
N TYR A 48 0.49 8.47 -6.21
CA TYR A 48 -0.09 9.70 -5.71
C TYR A 48 -1.10 10.33 -6.68
N ALA A 49 -1.05 10.00 -7.97
CA ALA A 49 -2.06 10.45 -8.92
C ALA A 49 -3.43 9.79 -8.68
N ASP A 50 -3.46 8.67 -7.99
CA ASP A 50 -4.68 7.96 -7.59
C ASP A 50 -5.21 8.43 -6.23
N GLY A 51 -4.37 9.13 -5.48
CA GLY A 51 -4.66 9.55 -4.12
C GLY A 51 -3.89 8.79 -3.04
N PHE A 52 -2.96 7.89 -3.43
CA PHE A 52 -2.07 7.26 -2.46
C PHE A 52 -1.07 8.32 -1.98
N PRO A 53 -1.05 8.67 -0.68
CA PRO A 53 -0.29 9.83 -0.23
C PRO A 53 1.21 9.68 -0.44
N TRP A 54 1.81 10.70 -1.04
CA TRP A 54 3.22 10.70 -1.41
C TRP A 54 4.17 10.44 -0.25
N ASN A 55 3.83 10.91 0.94
CA ASN A 55 4.69 10.83 2.13
C ASN A 55 4.51 9.55 2.95
N SER A 56 3.90 8.51 2.38
CA SER A 56 3.63 7.24 3.09
C SER A 56 4.89 6.43 3.41
N PHE A 57 5.97 6.60 2.65
CA PHE A 57 7.25 5.97 2.97
C PHE A 57 8.02 6.79 4.03
N PRO A 58 8.69 6.20 5.01
CA PRO A 58 8.97 4.74 5.17
C PRO A 58 7.94 3.95 6.01
N GLU A 59 6.95 4.60 6.58
CA GLU A 59 6.08 3.97 7.58
C GLU A 59 4.93 3.18 6.96
N GLY A 60 4.62 3.46 5.68
CA GLY A 60 3.50 2.87 4.97
C GLY A 60 3.63 1.37 4.74
N LYS A 61 2.47 0.72 4.66
CA LYS A 61 2.34 -0.72 4.49
C LYS A 61 1.19 -1.03 3.56
N VAL A 62 1.23 -2.23 3.01
CA VAL A 62 0.09 -2.86 2.32
C VAL A 62 -0.16 -4.22 2.95
N ILE A 63 -1.28 -4.86 2.65
CA ILE A 63 -1.58 -6.21 3.12
C ILE A 63 -1.62 -7.14 1.90
N ILE A 64 -0.84 -8.22 1.95
CA ILE A 64 -0.80 -9.26 0.94
C ILE A 64 -0.78 -10.60 1.67
N ASP A 65 -1.63 -11.53 1.24
CA ASP A 65 -1.75 -12.86 1.87
C ASP A 65 -1.88 -12.77 3.40
N ASN A 66 -2.78 -11.89 3.86
CA ASN A 66 -3.06 -11.64 5.28
C ASN A 66 -1.87 -11.10 6.11
N GLN A 67 -0.83 -10.60 5.44
CA GLN A 67 0.37 -10.10 6.10
C GLN A 67 0.67 -8.65 5.71
N PHE A 68 1.19 -7.89 6.67
CA PHE A 68 1.70 -6.54 6.38
C PHE A 68 3.02 -6.62 5.62
N CYS A 69 3.09 -5.86 4.53
CA CYS A 69 4.31 -5.69 3.73
C CYS A 69 4.69 -4.22 3.72
N ASN A 70 5.92 -3.92 4.11
CA ASN A 70 6.41 -2.55 4.19
C ASN A 70 6.64 -1.96 2.80
N LEU A 71 6.33 -0.68 2.63
CA LEU A 71 6.72 0.04 1.43
C LEU A 71 8.24 0.08 1.30
N ILE A 72 8.70 0.03 0.06
CA ILE A 72 10.12 0.21 -0.29
C ILE A 72 10.26 1.47 -1.14
N GLY A 73 10.97 2.47 -0.61
CA GLY A 73 11.21 3.70 -1.33
C GLY A 73 9.96 4.59 -1.47
N ARG A 74 10.13 5.65 -2.19
CA ARG A 74 9.09 6.69 -2.32
C ARG A 74 7.96 6.26 -3.22
N VAL A 75 6.75 6.71 -2.88
CA VAL A 75 5.57 6.60 -3.74
C VAL A 75 5.81 7.41 -5.01
N THR A 76 5.55 6.82 -6.17
CA THR A 76 5.58 7.54 -7.44
C THR A 76 4.17 7.95 -7.88
N MET A 77 4.07 8.61 -9.04
CA MET A 77 2.78 9.01 -9.59
C MET A 77 1.84 7.81 -9.78
N ASP A 78 2.35 6.68 -10.27
CA ASP A 78 1.54 5.56 -10.75
C ASP A 78 1.86 4.22 -10.08
N GLN A 79 2.87 4.16 -9.21
CA GLN A 79 3.35 2.90 -8.65
C GLN A 79 3.79 3.03 -7.21
N ILE A 80 3.65 1.94 -6.47
CA ILE A 80 4.29 1.71 -5.18
C ILE A 80 5.09 0.41 -5.24
N LEU A 81 6.16 0.36 -4.46
CA LEU A 81 6.99 -0.83 -4.26
C LEU A 81 6.86 -1.29 -2.80
N PHE A 82 6.90 -2.58 -2.59
CA PHE A 82 6.80 -3.17 -1.24
C PHE A 82 7.59 -4.46 -1.13
N ASP A 83 7.97 -4.81 0.10
CA ASP A 83 8.77 -5.98 0.41
C ASP A 83 7.88 -7.21 0.60
N ILE A 84 8.03 -8.19 -0.29
CA ILE A 84 7.31 -9.47 -0.23
C ILE A 84 8.25 -10.66 0.00
N THR A 85 9.45 -10.40 0.54
CA THR A 85 10.47 -11.45 0.74
C THR A 85 9.95 -12.61 1.59
N ASP A 86 9.19 -12.31 2.62
CA ASP A 86 8.71 -13.30 3.58
C ASP A 86 7.23 -13.68 3.36
N VAL A 87 6.68 -13.33 2.22
CA VAL A 87 5.27 -13.55 1.88
C VAL A 87 5.16 -14.43 0.64
N ASN A 88 4.24 -15.37 0.66
CA ASN A 88 3.94 -16.19 -0.51
C ASN A 88 3.03 -15.39 -1.44
N ALA A 89 3.63 -14.72 -2.42
CA ALA A 89 2.91 -13.83 -3.33
C ALA A 89 3.34 -14.03 -4.78
N GLU A 90 2.38 -13.86 -5.69
CA GLU A 90 2.55 -14.00 -7.13
C GLU A 90 1.98 -12.78 -7.84
N VAL A 91 2.36 -12.58 -9.09
CA VAL A 91 1.74 -11.56 -9.96
C VAL A 91 0.23 -11.80 -10.04
N ASN A 92 -0.55 -10.75 -9.99
CA ASN A 92 -2.02 -10.70 -9.90
C ASN A 92 -2.62 -10.97 -8.52
N ASP A 93 -1.82 -11.27 -7.52
CA ASP A 93 -2.35 -11.37 -6.15
C ASP A 93 -2.86 -10.04 -5.66
N GLU A 94 -3.91 -10.10 -4.84
CA GLU A 94 -4.56 -8.92 -4.28
C GLU A 94 -3.65 -8.18 -3.30
N VAL A 95 -3.64 -6.86 -3.41
CA VAL A 95 -2.94 -5.95 -2.50
C VAL A 95 -3.99 -5.04 -1.85
N VAL A 96 -4.12 -5.10 -0.54
CA VAL A 96 -5.01 -4.21 0.20
C VAL A 96 -4.26 -2.93 0.56
N ILE A 97 -4.75 -1.83 0.04
CA ILE A 97 -4.22 -0.47 0.31
C ILE A 97 -4.94 0.14 1.51
N LEU A 98 -6.24 0.03 1.54
CA LEU A 98 -7.13 0.48 2.61
C LEU A 98 -8.19 -0.60 2.81
N GLY A 99 -8.34 -1.08 4.04
CA GLY A 99 -9.29 -2.12 4.36
C GLY A 99 -8.69 -3.26 5.18
N SER A 100 -9.40 -4.37 5.22
CA SER A 100 -9.04 -5.54 6.02
C SER A 100 -8.47 -6.66 5.15
N SER A 101 -7.62 -7.49 5.77
CA SER A 101 -7.19 -8.76 5.19
C SER A 101 -8.37 -9.71 5.03
N GLU A 102 -8.20 -10.73 4.20
CA GLU A 102 -9.26 -11.73 3.96
C GLU A 102 -9.68 -12.45 5.25
N ASP A 103 -8.71 -12.77 6.11
CA ASP A 103 -8.98 -13.40 7.42
C ASP A 103 -9.52 -12.43 8.49
N GLY A 104 -9.58 -11.14 8.19
CA GLY A 104 -10.09 -10.10 9.09
C GLY A 104 -9.16 -9.72 10.24
N LYS A 105 -7.97 -10.31 10.33
CA LYS A 105 -7.05 -10.10 11.46
C LYS A 105 -6.14 -8.90 11.30
N SER A 106 -5.91 -8.47 10.07
CA SER A 106 -5.06 -7.32 9.75
C SER A 106 -5.88 -6.25 9.03
N LYS A 107 -5.62 -5.00 9.37
CA LYS A 107 -6.39 -3.88 8.82
C LYS A 107 -5.51 -2.67 8.62
N ILE A 108 -5.73 -1.96 7.52
CA ILE A 108 -5.20 -0.62 7.28
C ILE A 108 -6.39 0.32 7.25
N SER A 109 -6.48 1.22 8.24
CA SER A 109 -7.53 2.21 8.31
C SER A 109 -7.09 3.53 7.68
N VAL A 110 -8.05 4.40 7.41
CA VAL A 110 -7.75 5.77 6.97
C VAL A 110 -6.95 6.54 8.03
N PHE A 111 -7.12 6.22 9.30
CA PHE A 111 -6.36 6.81 10.40
C PHE A 111 -4.88 6.40 10.36
N ASP A 112 -4.60 5.14 10.00
CA ASP A 112 -3.23 4.66 9.84
C ASP A 112 -2.52 5.43 8.72
N ILE A 113 -3.17 5.58 7.57
CA ILE A 113 -2.62 6.31 6.43
C ILE A 113 -2.38 7.78 6.77
N ALA A 114 -3.31 8.39 7.48
CA ALA A 114 -3.18 9.77 7.95
C ALA A 114 -1.98 9.93 8.89
N GLU A 115 -1.78 8.99 9.80
CA GLU A 115 -0.65 9.00 10.74
C GLU A 115 0.70 8.87 10.00
N TRP A 116 0.79 7.96 9.03
CA TRP A 116 2.02 7.83 8.21
C TRP A 116 2.38 9.13 7.49
N ASN A 117 1.38 9.90 7.11
CA ASN A 117 1.55 11.14 6.35
C ASN A 117 1.48 12.41 7.21
N LYS A 118 1.35 12.26 8.52
CA LYS A 118 1.26 13.37 9.49
C LYS A 118 0.15 14.37 9.13
N THR A 119 -1.00 13.84 8.79
CA THR A 119 -2.18 14.60 8.38
C THR A 119 -3.45 14.04 9.03
N ILE A 120 -4.60 14.49 8.57
CA ILE A 120 -5.91 14.07 9.06
C ILE A 120 -6.59 13.16 8.04
N GLU A 121 -7.51 12.33 8.52
CA GLU A 121 -8.22 11.34 7.69
C GLU A 121 -9.04 11.98 6.57
N TRP A 122 -9.56 13.16 6.76
CA TRP A 122 -10.34 13.84 5.72
C TRP A 122 -9.49 14.21 4.51
N GLU A 123 -8.24 14.59 4.72
CA GLU A 123 -7.31 14.87 3.62
C GLU A 123 -7.05 13.60 2.81
N ILE A 124 -6.87 12.47 3.49
CA ILE A 124 -6.68 11.18 2.81
C ILE A 124 -7.89 10.86 1.93
N LEU A 125 -9.10 10.95 2.48
CA LEU A 125 -10.33 10.61 1.76
C LEU A 125 -10.62 11.55 0.59
N THR A 126 -10.40 12.85 0.76
CA THR A 126 -10.68 13.84 -0.28
C THR A 126 -9.67 13.82 -1.42
N ASN A 127 -8.48 13.27 -1.19
CA ASN A 127 -7.44 13.16 -2.21
C ASN A 127 -7.55 11.91 -3.08
N ILE A 128 -8.45 11.00 -2.79
CA ILE A 128 -8.72 9.84 -3.65
C ILE A 128 -9.34 10.31 -4.94
N THR A 129 -8.69 10.02 -6.07
CA THR A 129 -9.08 10.55 -7.37
C THR A 129 -10.04 9.63 -8.14
N GLU A 130 -10.59 10.14 -9.22
CA GLU A 130 -11.47 9.39 -10.12
C GLU A 130 -10.72 8.35 -10.97
N ARG A 131 -9.40 8.31 -10.91
CA ARG A 131 -8.61 7.27 -11.59
C ARG A 131 -8.87 5.88 -11.01
N LEU A 132 -9.27 5.82 -9.74
CA LEU A 132 -9.68 4.54 -9.13
C LEU A 132 -11.13 4.25 -9.46
N GLU A 133 -11.36 3.09 -10.07
CA GLU A 133 -12.69 2.59 -10.32
C GLU A 133 -13.41 2.34 -8.99
N ARG A 134 -14.65 2.79 -8.89
CA ARG A 134 -15.50 2.54 -7.72
C ARG A 134 -16.50 1.46 -8.04
N VAL A 135 -16.48 0.42 -7.22
CA VAL A 135 -17.38 -0.72 -7.35
C VAL A 135 -18.22 -0.81 -6.08
N GLU A 136 -19.53 -0.79 -6.24
CA GLU A 136 -20.44 -1.03 -5.12
C GLU A 136 -20.48 -2.51 -4.78
N VAL A 137 -20.35 -2.83 -3.51
CA VAL A 137 -20.44 -4.20 -2.99
C VAL A 137 -21.53 -4.27 -1.91
N GLU A 138 -22.22 -5.41 -1.85
CA GLU A 138 -23.25 -5.65 -0.84
C GLU A 138 -22.67 -6.14 0.49
#